data_2b466fdad48e395619b6ea55bfa0dbae
#
_entry.id   2b466fdad48e395619b6ea55bfa0dbae
#
_cell.length_a   1.000
_cell.length_b   1.000
_cell.length_c   1.000
_cell.angle_alpha   90.00
_cell.angle_beta   90.00
_cell.angle_gamma   90.00
#
_symmetry.space_group_name_H-M   'P 1'
#
loop_
_entity.id
_entity.type
_entity.pdbx_description
1 polymer ?
#
loop_
_entity_poly.entity_id
_entity_poly.type
_entity_poly.pdbx_seq_one_letter_code
_entity_poly.pdbx_strand_id
1 'polypeptide(L)'
;MIQYDKIKKRPVQFLSITGLNLEDFNFLLPYFKSEWDEYNDHLTLDGKSRQRRTFARKDTVLPKMSDKLMFLLIYLKTNPLQEHHAASFGMTQSQANLLIHLMSSLLRKTLKCLGELPERNEYRIQHVLKSCQDVLIDGVERPIQRPQASDLQKSCYSGKKNS
;
A
#
# COMPACT_ATOMS: atom_id res chain seq x y z
N MET A 1 -9.86 17.32 10.63
CA MET A 1 -8.59 16.74 10.20
C MET A 1 -8.30 15.47 10.98
N ILE A 2 -8.08 14.37 10.30
CA ILE A 2 -7.73 13.06 10.87
C ILE A 2 -6.30 13.14 11.41
N GLN A 3 -6.07 12.62 12.63
CA GLN A 3 -4.77 12.61 13.29
C GLN A 3 -4.58 11.27 14.03
N TYR A 4 -3.37 10.70 13.96
CA TYR A 4 -3.04 9.45 14.61
C TYR A 4 -3.33 9.46 16.12
N ASP A 5 -2.94 10.53 16.82
CA ASP A 5 -3.11 10.63 18.27
C ASP A 5 -4.58 10.61 18.74
N LYS A 6 -5.50 10.98 17.87
CA LYS A 6 -6.94 10.91 18.14
C LYS A 6 -7.50 9.52 17.86
N ILE A 7 -7.11 8.93 16.72
CA ILE A 7 -7.67 7.67 16.23
C ILE A 7 -7.12 6.47 17.01
N LYS A 8 -5.84 6.48 17.40
CA LYS A 8 -5.23 5.40 18.19
C LYS A 8 -5.94 5.09 19.52
N LYS A 9 -6.72 6.04 20.05
CA LYS A 9 -7.54 5.85 21.25
C LYS A 9 -8.78 4.97 21.01
N ARG A 10 -9.06 4.62 19.76
CA ARG A 10 -10.21 3.83 19.34
C ARG A 10 -9.74 2.64 18.48
N PRO A 11 -9.23 1.56 19.11
CA PRO A 11 -8.55 0.45 18.38
C PRO A 11 -9.41 -0.19 17.29
N VAL A 12 -10.68 -0.40 17.54
CA VAL A 12 -11.62 -0.99 16.57
C VAL A 12 -11.77 -0.09 15.34
N GLN A 13 -11.93 1.21 15.57
CA GLN A 13 -12.02 2.18 14.47
C GLN A 13 -10.68 2.27 13.71
N PHE A 14 -9.56 2.25 14.44
CA PHE A 14 -8.23 2.28 13.83
C PHE A 14 -8.02 1.08 12.90
N LEU A 15 -8.30 -0.15 13.36
CA LEU A 15 -8.23 -1.36 12.56
C LEU A 15 -9.15 -1.28 11.33
N SER A 16 -10.39 -0.83 11.51
CA SER A 16 -11.36 -0.72 10.42
C SER A 16 -10.88 0.18 9.27
N ILE A 17 -10.27 1.33 9.58
CA ILE A 17 -9.87 2.31 8.56
C ILE A 17 -8.45 2.10 8.01
N THR A 18 -7.55 1.49 8.79
CA THR A 18 -6.15 1.27 8.36
C THR A 18 -5.88 -0.15 7.87
N GLY A 19 -6.70 -1.13 8.29
CA GLY A 19 -6.46 -2.55 8.03
C GLY A 19 -5.40 -3.19 8.93
N LEU A 20 -4.78 -2.44 9.83
CA LEU A 20 -3.78 -2.93 10.80
C LEU A 20 -4.24 -2.65 12.22
N ASN A 21 -3.95 -3.55 13.16
CA ASN A 21 -4.05 -3.27 14.58
C ASN A 21 -2.93 -2.30 15.02
N LEU A 22 -2.99 -1.79 16.24
CA LEU A 22 -2.00 -0.83 16.74
C LEU A 22 -0.61 -1.45 16.94
N GLU A 23 -0.54 -2.73 17.25
CA GLU A 23 0.72 -3.46 17.45
C GLU A 23 1.46 -3.59 16.13
N ASP A 24 0.80 -4.10 15.07
CA ASP A 24 1.36 -4.22 13.73
C ASP A 24 1.74 -2.86 13.14
N PHE A 25 0.90 -1.84 13.39
CA PHE A 25 1.21 -0.47 12.96
C PHE A 25 2.49 0.05 13.63
N ASN A 26 2.63 -0.13 14.94
CA ASN A 26 3.80 0.32 15.68
C ASN A 26 5.05 -0.49 15.33
N PHE A 27 4.91 -1.76 14.97
CA PHE A 27 5.98 -2.58 14.41
C PHE A 27 6.45 -2.05 13.06
N LEU A 28 5.54 -1.73 12.15
CA LEU A 28 5.85 -1.25 10.81
C LEU A 28 6.46 0.17 10.80
N LEU A 29 6.03 1.02 11.72
CA LEU A 29 6.35 2.45 11.74
C LEU A 29 7.86 2.78 11.72
N PRO A 30 8.74 2.14 12.52
CA PRO A 30 10.18 2.43 12.51
C PRO A 30 10.85 2.06 11.19
N TYR A 31 10.46 0.96 10.57
CA TYR A 31 11.00 0.55 9.27
C TYR A 31 10.56 1.52 8.16
N PHE A 32 9.30 1.92 8.15
CA PHE A 32 8.80 2.92 7.23
C PHE A 32 9.50 4.28 7.42
N LYS A 33 9.79 4.65 8.66
CA LYS A 33 10.55 5.85 8.98
C LYS A 33 11.97 5.77 8.43
N SER A 34 12.65 4.63 8.57
CA SER A 34 14.00 4.42 8.04
C SER A 34 14.05 4.65 6.52
N GLU A 35 13.12 4.07 5.76
CA GLU A 35 13.03 4.27 4.30
C GLU A 35 12.70 5.73 3.94
N TRP A 36 11.88 6.40 4.75
CA TRP A 36 11.59 7.82 4.56
C TRP A 36 12.81 8.70 4.79
N ASP A 37 13.59 8.42 5.84
CA ASP A 37 14.79 9.18 6.17
C ASP A 37 15.87 8.93 5.09
N GLU A 38 16.05 7.69 4.63
CA GLU A 38 16.96 7.35 3.54
C GLU A 38 16.58 8.07 2.23
N TYR A 39 15.28 8.11 1.89
CA TYR A 39 14.79 8.86 0.73
C TYR A 39 15.10 10.36 0.83
N ASN A 40 14.96 10.96 2.01
CA ASN A 40 15.21 12.39 2.16
C ASN A 40 16.69 12.74 2.20
N ASP A 41 17.51 11.88 2.80
CA ASP A 41 18.91 12.18 3.08
C ASP A 41 19.86 11.72 1.96
N HIS A 42 19.62 10.55 1.37
CA HIS A 42 20.63 9.88 0.56
C HIS A 42 20.16 9.48 -0.84
N LEU A 43 18.95 8.98 -1.03
CA LEU A 43 18.53 8.36 -2.27
C LEU A 43 17.26 9.00 -2.86
N THR A 44 17.16 8.95 -4.19
CA THR A 44 15.89 9.19 -4.90
C THR A 44 15.07 7.89 -4.95
N LEU A 45 13.81 7.96 -5.41
CA LEU A 45 13.00 6.75 -5.63
C LEU A 45 13.62 5.78 -6.62
N ASP A 46 14.39 6.29 -7.58
CA ASP A 46 15.12 5.49 -8.59
C ASP A 46 16.44 4.93 -8.06
N GLY A 47 16.75 5.13 -6.78
CA GLY A 47 17.99 4.68 -6.16
C GLY A 47 19.24 5.51 -6.54
N LYS A 48 19.06 6.69 -7.16
CA LYS A 48 20.17 7.60 -7.45
C LYS A 48 20.55 8.41 -6.21
N SER A 49 21.86 8.64 -6.04
CA SER A 49 22.35 9.47 -4.94
C SER A 49 21.85 10.90 -5.03
N ARG A 50 21.39 11.47 -3.91
CA ARG A 50 20.99 12.86 -3.80
C ARG A 50 22.19 13.76 -3.57
N GLN A 51 22.22 14.88 -4.28
CA GLN A 51 23.24 15.91 -4.05
C GLN A 51 22.91 16.80 -2.84
N ARG A 52 21.65 16.91 -2.45
CA ARG A 52 21.17 17.74 -1.33
C ARG A 52 20.11 17.01 -0.53
N ARG A 53 20.17 17.11 0.80
CA ARG A 53 19.13 16.64 1.71
C ARG A 53 17.82 17.39 1.48
N THR A 54 16.72 16.70 1.61
CA THR A 54 15.38 17.30 1.56
C THR A 54 14.87 17.46 2.98
N PHE A 55 14.56 18.68 3.38
CA PHE A 55 14.00 18.98 4.69
C PHE A 55 12.49 19.14 4.61
N ALA A 56 11.78 18.64 5.63
CA ALA A 56 10.36 18.91 5.77
C ALA A 56 10.14 20.42 5.98
N ARG A 57 9.20 21.00 5.23
CA ARG A 57 8.80 22.42 5.44
C ARG A 57 8.08 22.55 6.78
N LYS A 58 8.17 23.74 7.42
CA LYS A 58 7.48 24.04 8.69
C LYS A 58 5.98 23.83 8.62
N ASP A 59 5.39 24.07 7.46
CA ASP A 59 3.94 24.03 7.17
C ASP A 59 3.51 22.65 6.61
N THR A 60 4.27 21.61 6.87
CA THR A 60 3.93 20.25 6.42
C THR A 60 2.62 19.81 7.07
N VAL A 61 1.62 19.47 6.25
CA VAL A 61 0.28 19.03 6.69
C VAL A 61 0.34 17.76 7.55
N LEU A 62 1.29 16.87 7.25
CA LEU A 62 1.55 15.64 8.00
C LEU A 62 2.94 15.70 8.66
N PRO A 63 3.08 16.38 9.82
CA PRO A 63 4.39 16.54 10.46
C PRO A 63 4.93 15.25 11.06
N LYS A 64 4.06 14.39 11.61
CA LYS A 64 4.45 13.15 12.27
C LYS A 64 4.51 11.99 11.29
N MET A 65 5.48 11.09 11.50
CA MET A 65 5.61 9.89 10.68
C MET A 65 4.41 8.94 10.83
N SER A 66 3.84 8.87 12.03
CA SER A 66 2.61 8.12 12.29
C SER A 66 1.40 8.64 11.50
N ASP A 67 1.29 9.98 11.32
CA ASP A 67 0.22 10.54 10.50
C ASP A 67 0.44 10.24 9.00
N LYS A 68 1.70 10.24 8.54
CA LYS A 68 2.05 9.86 7.15
C LYS A 68 1.71 8.41 6.84
N LEU A 69 2.13 7.49 7.71
CA LEU A 69 1.83 6.07 7.52
C LEU A 69 0.33 5.81 7.61
N MET A 70 -0.36 6.40 8.60
CA MET A 70 -1.82 6.29 8.74
C MET A 70 -2.56 6.86 7.52
N PHE A 71 -2.14 8.02 7.00
CA PHE A 71 -2.69 8.61 5.78
C PHE A 71 -2.63 7.61 4.61
N LEU A 72 -1.47 7.00 4.39
CA LEU A 72 -1.30 6.03 3.32
C LEU A 72 -2.16 4.77 3.53
N LEU A 73 -2.16 4.20 4.75
CA LEU A 73 -2.91 2.98 5.05
C LEU A 73 -4.42 3.18 4.89
N ILE A 74 -4.96 4.33 5.33
CA ILE A 74 -6.37 4.67 5.11
C ILE A 74 -6.68 4.71 3.62
N TYR A 75 -5.83 5.33 2.81
CA TYR A 75 -6.02 5.37 1.36
C TYR A 75 -6.04 3.96 0.75
N LEU A 76 -5.07 3.13 1.09
CA LEU A 76 -4.96 1.75 0.57
C LEU A 76 -6.12 0.86 1.01
N LYS A 77 -6.60 1.01 2.26
CA LYS A 77 -7.69 0.21 2.81
C LYS A 77 -9.05 0.59 2.27
N THR A 78 -9.33 1.89 2.16
CA THR A 78 -10.68 2.40 1.86
C THR A 78 -10.86 2.82 0.41
N ASN A 79 -9.76 2.98 -0.33
CA ASN A 79 -9.73 3.41 -1.73
C ASN A 79 -10.65 4.60 -2.04
N PRO A 80 -10.60 5.70 -1.27
CA PRO A 80 -11.50 6.82 -1.45
C PRO A 80 -11.11 7.64 -2.68
N LEU A 81 -12.03 8.49 -3.15
CA LEU A 81 -11.66 9.54 -4.08
C LEU A 81 -10.55 10.41 -3.49
N GLN A 82 -9.51 10.70 -4.27
CA GLN A 82 -8.35 11.48 -3.77
C GLN A 82 -8.75 12.85 -3.22
N GLU A 83 -9.77 13.49 -3.78
CA GLU A 83 -10.34 14.75 -3.30
C GLU A 83 -10.87 14.62 -1.86
N HIS A 84 -11.68 13.59 -1.59
CA HIS A 84 -12.23 13.33 -0.25
C HIS A 84 -11.12 12.99 0.75
N HIS A 85 -10.14 12.18 0.30
CA HIS A 85 -8.99 11.84 1.13
C HIS A 85 -8.17 13.08 1.50
N ALA A 86 -7.88 13.92 0.51
CA ALA A 86 -7.16 15.18 0.70
C ALA A 86 -7.88 16.10 1.70
N ALA A 87 -9.19 16.31 1.51
CA ALA A 87 -10.02 17.13 2.41
C ALA A 87 -10.01 16.60 3.85
N SER A 88 -10.06 15.27 4.04
CA SER A 88 -10.03 14.64 5.37
C SER A 88 -8.74 14.93 6.15
N PHE A 89 -7.65 15.18 5.44
CA PHE A 89 -6.34 15.51 6.01
C PHE A 89 -5.96 16.99 5.89
N GLY A 90 -6.83 17.84 5.31
CA GLY A 90 -6.61 19.27 5.20
C GLY A 90 -5.55 19.67 4.18
N MET A 91 -5.47 18.94 3.06
CA MET A 91 -4.54 19.20 1.97
C MET A 91 -5.27 19.26 0.62
N THR A 92 -4.59 19.72 -0.42
CA THR A 92 -5.13 19.71 -1.78
C THR A 92 -5.02 18.31 -2.40
N GLN A 93 -5.87 18.03 -3.39
CA GLN A 93 -5.85 16.76 -4.12
C GLN A 93 -4.47 16.49 -4.77
N SER A 94 -3.84 17.52 -5.34
CA SER A 94 -2.50 17.39 -5.93
C SER A 94 -1.43 16.99 -4.90
N GLN A 95 -1.49 17.56 -3.69
CA GLN A 95 -0.59 17.18 -2.59
C GLN A 95 -0.84 15.74 -2.15
N ALA A 96 -2.11 15.34 -2.01
CA ALA A 96 -2.47 13.97 -1.65
C ALA A 96 -1.96 12.98 -2.69
N ASN A 97 -2.14 13.25 -3.99
CA ASN A 97 -1.65 12.40 -5.07
C ASN A 97 -0.13 12.20 -5.01
N LEU A 98 0.64 13.27 -4.88
CA LEU A 98 2.11 13.19 -4.76
C LEU A 98 2.53 12.37 -3.54
N LEU A 99 1.89 12.59 -2.38
CA LEU A 99 2.21 11.87 -1.15
C LEU A 99 1.82 10.38 -1.24
N ILE A 100 0.68 10.05 -1.83
CA ILE A 100 0.24 8.67 -2.02
C ILE A 100 1.27 7.91 -2.87
N HIS A 101 1.69 8.45 -4.01
CA HIS A 101 2.68 7.81 -4.88
C HIS A 101 4.03 7.64 -4.19
N LEU A 102 4.54 8.68 -3.55
CA LEU A 102 5.80 8.63 -2.82
C LEU A 102 5.76 7.59 -1.71
N MET A 103 4.78 7.70 -0.81
CA MET A 103 4.70 6.84 0.36
C MET A 103 4.36 5.39 0.02
N SER A 104 3.59 5.14 -1.05
CA SER A 104 3.37 3.78 -1.56
C SER A 104 4.66 3.13 -2.04
N SER A 105 5.53 3.89 -2.71
CA SER A 105 6.84 3.40 -3.14
C SER A 105 7.74 3.08 -1.95
N LEU A 106 7.74 3.92 -0.93
CA LEU A 106 8.50 3.70 0.31
C LEU A 106 7.96 2.51 1.12
N LEU A 107 6.64 2.40 1.25
CA LEU A 107 6.02 1.25 1.93
C LEU A 107 6.37 -0.07 1.24
N ARG A 108 6.38 -0.08 -0.10
CA ARG A 108 6.80 -1.26 -0.86
C ARG A 108 8.25 -1.63 -0.58
N LYS A 109 9.17 -0.66 -0.46
CA LYS A 109 10.57 -0.91 -0.07
C LYS A 109 10.64 -1.46 1.35
N THR A 110 9.91 -0.85 2.29
CA THR A 110 9.81 -1.32 3.68
C THR A 110 9.36 -2.78 3.75
N LEU A 111 8.26 -3.13 3.08
CA LEU A 111 7.75 -4.50 3.06
C LEU A 111 8.71 -5.48 2.38
N LYS A 112 9.44 -5.02 1.35
CA LYS A 112 10.50 -5.84 0.72
C LYS A 112 11.62 -6.15 1.69
N CYS A 113 12.09 -5.18 2.46
CA CYS A 113 13.13 -5.37 3.48
C CYS A 113 12.68 -6.33 4.60
N LEU A 114 11.39 -6.27 4.96
CA LEU A 114 10.80 -7.17 5.97
C LEU A 114 10.49 -8.57 5.42
N GLY A 115 10.57 -8.79 4.10
CA GLY A 115 10.19 -10.07 3.48
C GLY A 115 8.67 -10.29 3.37
N GLU A 116 7.84 -9.26 3.61
CA GLU A 116 6.38 -9.33 3.66
C GLU A 116 5.70 -9.07 2.30
N LEU A 117 6.48 -8.94 1.22
CA LEU A 117 5.88 -8.85 -0.11
C LEU A 117 5.42 -10.22 -0.60
N PRO A 118 4.26 -10.29 -1.27
CA PRO A 118 3.81 -11.51 -1.92
C PRO A 118 4.87 -12.04 -2.90
N GLU A 119 5.21 -13.31 -2.77
CA GLU A 119 6.16 -13.93 -3.68
C GLU A 119 5.51 -14.09 -5.07
N ARG A 120 6.28 -13.78 -6.11
CA ARG A 120 5.84 -13.86 -7.50
C ARG A 120 6.69 -14.81 -8.35
N ASN A 121 7.79 -15.28 -7.79
CA ASN A 121 8.67 -16.21 -8.46
C ASN A 121 8.14 -17.64 -8.26
N GLU A 122 7.86 -18.35 -9.33
CA GLU A 122 7.29 -19.70 -9.32
C GLU A 122 8.11 -20.66 -8.46
N TYR A 123 9.43 -20.66 -8.59
CA TYR A 123 10.32 -21.53 -7.83
C TYR A 123 10.22 -21.28 -6.31
N ARG A 124 10.17 -20.00 -5.91
CA ARG A 124 10.03 -19.62 -4.50
C ARG A 124 8.64 -19.93 -3.96
N ILE A 125 7.59 -19.71 -4.77
CA ILE A 125 6.22 -20.09 -4.42
C ILE A 125 6.15 -21.58 -4.15
N GLN A 126 6.73 -22.42 -5.02
CA GLN A 126 6.76 -23.87 -4.82
C GLN A 126 7.50 -24.27 -3.54
N HIS A 127 8.57 -23.54 -3.18
CA HIS A 127 9.29 -23.80 -1.94
C HIS A 127 8.45 -23.45 -0.71
N VAL A 128 7.75 -22.32 -0.72
CA VAL A 128 6.82 -21.93 0.37
C VAL A 128 5.66 -22.92 0.49
N LEU A 129 5.06 -23.33 -0.64
CA LEU A 129 3.95 -24.28 -0.66
C LEU A 129 4.31 -25.65 -0.07
N LYS A 130 5.57 -26.09 -0.20
CA LYS A 130 6.03 -27.35 0.42
C LYS A 130 5.97 -27.34 1.95
N SER A 131 6.04 -26.15 2.57
CA SER A 131 5.97 -25.97 4.03
C SER A 131 4.56 -25.67 4.54
N CYS A 132 3.58 -25.45 3.65
CA CYS A 132 2.20 -25.17 4.01
C CYS A 132 1.37 -26.46 4.04
N GLN A 133 0.58 -26.66 5.11
CA GLN A 133 -0.37 -27.78 5.20
C GLN A 133 -1.62 -27.52 4.35
N ASP A 134 -2.10 -26.29 4.35
CA ASP A 134 -3.30 -25.85 3.64
C ASP A 134 -3.01 -24.63 2.76
N VAL A 135 -3.60 -24.60 1.57
CA VAL A 135 -3.50 -23.48 0.63
C VAL A 135 -4.90 -23.08 0.20
N LEU A 136 -5.25 -21.83 0.46
CA LEU A 136 -6.48 -21.21 -0.05
C LEU A 136 -6.22 -20.64 -1.44
N ILE A 137 -6.96 -21.10 -2.44
CA ILE A 137 -6.91 -20.59 -3.80
C ILE A 137 -8.21 -19.84 -4.07
N ASP A 138 -8.10 -18.54 -4.32
CA ASP A 138 -9.22 -17.71 -4.78
C ASP A 138 -9.01 -17.34 -6.25
N GLY A 139 -10.05 -17.59 -7.06
CA GLY A 139 -10.05 -17.31 -8.49
C GLY A 139 -10.94 -16.12 -8.82
N VAL A 140 -10.37 -15.09 -9.42
CA VAL A 140 -11.12 -13.93 -9.92
C VAL A 140 -11.27 -14.03 -11.44
N GLU A 141 -12.51 -14.05 -11.92
CA GLU A 141 -12.80 -13.96 -13.35
C GLU A 141 -12.65 -12.49 -13.80
N ARG A 142 -11.76 -12.26 -14.78
CA ARG A 142 -11.65 -10.96 -15.42
C ARG A 142 -12.41 -11.00 -16.75
N PRO A 143 -13.40 -10.14 -16.96
CA PRO A 143 -14.04 -10.04 -18.26
C PRO A 143 -13.00 -9.61 -19.31
N ILE A 144 -12.91 -10.39 -20.39
CA ILE A 144 -12.06 -10.10 -21.54
C ILE A 144 -12.95 -9.81 -22.76
N GLN A 145 -12.43 -9.06 -23.70
CA GLN A 145 -13.13 -8.88 -24.98
C GLN A 145 -13.27 -10.25 -25.64
N ARG A 146 -14.49 -10.58 -26.10
CA ARG A 146 -14.78 -11.87 -26.71
C ARG A 146 -13.91 -12.08 -27.95
N PRO A 147 -13.07 -13.12 -28.00
CA PRO A 147 -12.27 -13.42 -29.19
C PRO A 147 -13.16 -13.75 -30.40
N GLN A 148 -12.72 -13.41 -31.60
CA GLN A 148 -13.45 -13.76 -32.82
C GLN A 148 -13.29 -15.24 -33.20
N ALA A 149 -12.15 -15.84 -32.92
CA ALA A 149 -11.88 -17.26 -33.20
C ALA A 149 -12.58 -18.18 -32.20
N SER A 150 -13.31 -19.18 -32.70
CA SER A 150 -14.11 -20.12 -31.89
C SER A 150 -13.29 -20.92 -30.89
N ASP A 151 -12.07 -21.28 -31.24
CA ASP A 151 -11.20 -22.07 -30.37
C ASP A 151 -10.67 -21.25 -29.19
N LEU A 152 -10.35 -19.96 -29.44
CA LEU A 152 -10.00 -19.02 -28.36
C LEU A 152 -11.21 -18.69 -27.48
N GLN A 153 -12.43 -18.63 -28.05
CA GLN A 153 -13.64 -18.49 -27.23
C GLN A 153 -13.82 -19.65 -26.27
N LYS A 154 -13.61 -20.89 -26.72
CA LYS A 154 -13.71 -22.09 -25.89
C LYS A 154 -12.65 -22.11 -24.78
N SER A 155 -11.41 -21.72 -25.07
CA SER A 155 -10.34 -21.68 -24.09
C SER A 155 -10.53 -20.62 -22.99
N CYS A 156 -11.26 -19.54 -23.32
CA CYS A 156 -11.57 -18.47 -22.38
C CYS A 156 -12.91 -18.65 -21.63
N TYR A 157 -13.63 -19.74 -21.89
CA TYR A 157 -14.93 -19.97 -21.30
C TYR A 157 -14.82 -20.63 -19.91
N SER A 158 -15.27 -19.93 -18.88
CA SER A 158 -15.19 -20.38 -17.47
C SER A 158 -16.27 -21.42 -17.08
N GLY A 159 -17.28 -21.61 -17.91
CA GLY A 159 -18.41 -22.48 -17.60
C GLY A 159 -19.46 -21.90 -16.64
N LYS A 160 -19.24 -20.73 -16.05
CA LYS A 160 -20.26 -20.07 -15.24
C LYS A 160 -21.35 -19.47 -16.13
N LYS A 161 -22.59 -19.90 -15.93
CA LYS A 161 -23.77 -19.19 -16.45
C LYS A 161 -24.00 -17.98 -15.55
N ASN A 162 -24.04 -16.79 -16.15
CA ASN A 162 -24.59 -15.62 -15.47
C ASN A 162 -26.08 -15.90 -15.20
N SER A 163 -26.41 -16.09 -13.93
CA SER A 163 -27.78 -16.16 -13.42
C SER A 163 -28.33 -14.78 -13.23
#